data_d4e17abeb90f918ec1c8d667e87265b5
#
_entry.id   d4e17abeb90f918ec1c8d667e87265b5
#
_cell.length_a   1.000
_cell.length_b   1.000
_cell.length_c   1.000
_cell.angle_alpha   90.00
_cell.angle_beta   90.00
_cell.angle_gamma   90.00
#
_symmetry.space_group_name_H-M   'P 1'
#
loop_
_entity.id
_entity.type
_entity.pdbx_description
1 polymer ?
#
loop_
_entity_poly.entity_id
_entity_poly.type
_entity_poly.pdbx_seq_one_letter_code
_entity_poly.pdbx_strand_id
1 'polypeptide(L)'
;VDEAQYLCASESTAEQLLHAIETYRKVGAVVTLAVQNLTRVLENDKLRDMFSNCPYKCFLDQGGIDAEKLAEIQDLSAKEFAALENPKKGHGVMVWGGQVFLFDTYMEHDNALYPYINTDFHEQAEQMRRQQD
;
A
#
# COMPACT_ATOMS: atom_id res chain seq x y z
N VAL A 1 1.20 6.10 -9.01
CA VAL A 1 1.04 7.39 -8.30
C VAL A 1 1.36 7.14 -6.85
N ASP A 2 2.46 7.69 -6.40
CA ASP A 2 2.86 7.67 -5.00
C ASP A 2 2.23 8.86 -4.26
N GLU A 3 1.94 8.66 -2.96
CA GLU A 3 1.30 9.67 -2.11
C GLU A 3 0.03 10.28 -2.72
N ALA A 4 -0.83 9.44 -3.26
CA ALA A 4 -2.05 9.85 -3.97
C ALA A 4 -2.98 10.76 -3.15
N GLN A 5 -2.92 10.71 -1.82
CA GLN A 5 -3.70 11.58 -0.93
C GLN A 5 -3.39 13.07 -1.13
N TYR A 6 -2.18 13.44 -1.55
CA TYR A 6 -1.84 14.84 -1.82
C TYR A 6 -2.38 15.32 -3.17
N LEU A 7 -2.40 14.45 -4.18
CA LEU A 7 -3.02 14.79 -5.47
C LEU A 7 -4.53 14.97 -5.33
N CYS A 8 -5.16 14.21 -4.46
CA CYS A 8 -6.60 14.29 -4.22
C CYS A 8 -7.01 15.41 -3.26
N ALA A 9 -6.07 16.22 -2.76
CA ALA A 9 -6.37 17.44 -2.02
C ALA A 9 -7.02 18.52 -2.93
N SER A 10 -6.78 18.47 -4.24
CA SER A 10 -7.48 19.29 -5.24
C SER A 10 -8.59 18.46 -5.88
N GLU A 11 -9.81 19.00 -5.89
CA GLU A 11 -10.97 18.34 -6.49
C GLU A 11 -10.75 18.04 -7.98
N SER A 12 -10.22 19.00 -8.73
CA SER A 12 -9.94 18.85 -10.16
C SER A 12 -8.92 17.72 -10.43
N THR A 13 -7.89 17.60 -9.61
CA THR A 13 -6.88 16.54 -9.77
C THR A 13 -7.45 15.17 -9.38
N ALA A 14 -8.27 15.12 -8.35
CA ALA A 14 -8.97 13.91 -7.94
C ALA A 14 -9.90 13.38 -9.04
N GLU A 15 -10.67 14.26 -9.68
CA GLU A 15 -11.54 13.91 -10.80
C GLU A 15 -10.77 13.38 -12.02
N GLN A 16 -9.65 14.01 -12.36
CA GLN A 16 -8.79 13.54 -13.46
C GLN A 16 -8.21 12.16 -13.16
N LEU A 17 -7.79 11.92 -11.91
CA LEU A 17 -7.26 10.64 -11.49
C LEU A 17 -8.35 9.55 -11.51
N LEU A 18 -9.54 9.84 -10.99
CA LEU A 18 -10.68 8.92 -11.04
C LEU A 18 -11.03 8.57 -12.49
N HIS A 19 -11.12 9.57 -13.36
CA HIS A 19 -11.37 9.37 -14.79
C HIS A 19 -10.28 8.49 -15.44
N ALA A 20 -9.01 8.69 -15.08
CA ALA A 20 -7.92 7.85 -15.56
C ALA A 20 -8.09 6.38 -15.12
N ILE A 21 -8.44 6.14 -13.86
CA ILE A 21 -8.69 4.79 -13.32
C ILE A 21 -9.81 4.10 -14.10
N GLU A 22 -10.90 4.80 -14.37
CA GLU A 22 -12.06 4.25 -15.07
C GLU A 22 -11.80 3.97 -16.55
N THR A 23 -10.97 4.78 -17.20
CA THR A 23 -10.79 4.74 -18.65
C THR A 23 -9.56 3.93 -19.08
N TYR A 24 -8.47 3.99 -18.34
CA TYR A 24 -7.18 3.37 -18.73
C TYR A 24 -7.25 1.85 -18.81
N ARG A 25 -8.10 1.22 -17.98
CA ARG A 25 -8.35 -0.23 -18.10
C ARG A 25 -8.83 -0.65 -19.50
N LYS A 26 -9.53 0.23 -20.23
CA LYS A 26 -10.02 -0.05 -21.58
C LYS A 26 -8.90 -0.15 -22.62
N VAL A 27 -7.75 0.45 -22.32
CA VAL A 27 -6.55 0.43 -23.18
C VAL A 27 -5.45 -0.48 -22.60
N GLY A 28 -5.79 -1.30 -21.60
CA GLY A 28 -4.86 -2.25 -21.01
C GLY A 28 -3.86 -1.63 -20.02
N ALA A 29 -4.05 -0.37 -19.62
CA ALA A 29 -3.20 0.26 -18.62
C ALA A 29 -3.68 -0.04 -17.19
N VAL A 30 -2.72 -0.11 -16.27
CA VAL A 30 -2.96 -0.30 -14.84
C VAL A 30 -2.55 0.96 -14.10
N VAL A 31 -3.41 1.43 -13.19
CA VAL A 31 -3.11 2.54 -12.29
C VAL A 31 -2.87 1.97 -10.90
N THR A 32 -1.70 2.21 -10.35
CA THR A 32 -1.36 1.88 -8.97
C THR A 32 -1.31 3.15 -8.14
N LEU A 33 -2.03 3.16 -7.03
CA LEU A 33 -2.04 4.24 -6.05
C LEU A 33 -1.36 3.75 -4.78
N ALA A 34 -0.40 4.50 -4.28
CA ALA A 34 0.16 4.29 -2.95
C ALA A 34 -0.27 5.43 -2.03
N VAL A 35 -0.70 5.09 -0.84
CA VAL A 35 -1.12 6.03 0.20
C VAL A 35 -0.52 5.62 1.54
N GLN A 36 -0.07 6.59 2.31
CA GLN A 36 0.57 6.31 3.60
C GLN A 36 -0.43 6.27 4.76
N ASN A 37 -1.58 6.91 4.60
CA ASN A 37 -2.54 7.06 5.69
C ASN A 37 -3.96 6.76 5.20
N LEU A 38 -4.50 5.65 5.66
CA LEU A 38 -5.84 5.21 5.29
C LEU A 38 -6.92 6.15 5.82
N THR A 39 -6.75 6.76 6.99
CA THR A 39 -7.71 7.73 7.52
C THR A 39 -7.96 8.86 6.51
N ARG A 40 -6.92 9.38 5.86
CA ARG A 40 -7.07 10.41 4.81
C ARG A 40 -7.83 9.92 3.59
N VAL A 41 -7.70 8.62 3.25
CA VAL A 41 -8.48 8.01 2.18
C VAL A 41 -9.96 7.99 2.54
N LEU A 42 -10.27 7.65 3.78
CA LEU A 42 -11.65 7.52 4.26
C LEU A 42 -12.36 8.87 4.45
N GLU A 43 -11.62 9.90 4.81
CA GLU A 43 -12.13 11.26 4.98
C GLU A 43 -12.38 11.99 3.65
N ASN A 44 -11.86 11.48 2.54
CA ASN A 44 -12.02 12.06 1.21
C ASN A 44 -12.91 11.16 0.34
N ASP A 45 -14.09 11.61 -0.01
CA ASP A 45 -15.08 10.83 -0.77
C ASP A 45 -14.52 10.33 -2.11
N LYS A 46 -13.75 11.15 -2.84
CA LYS A 46 -13.14 10.77 -4.11
C LYS A 46 -12.10 9.66 -3.94
N LEU A 47 -11.24 9.75 -2.89
CA LEU A 47 -10.28 8.69 -2.59
C LEU A 47 -10.98 7.40 -2.15
N ARG A 48 -12.06 7.51 -1.37
CA ARG A 48 -12.88 6.37 -0.97
C ARG A 48 -13.49 5.67 -2.18
N ASP A 49 -14.01 6.42 -3.13
CA ASP A 49 -14.55 5.88 -4.39
C ASP A 49 -13.46 5.19 -5.22
N MET A 50 -12.27 5.80 -5.36
CA MET A 50 -11.13 5.18 -6.03
C MET A 50 -10.72 3.88 -5.33
N PHE A 51 -10.63 3.90 -4.00
CA PHE A 51 -10.29 2.73 -3.20
C PHE A 51 -11.31 1.60 -3.36
N SER A 52 -12.59 1.92 -3.35
CA SER A 52 -13.67 0.94 -3.52
C SER A 52 -13.63 0.29 -4.92
N ASN A 53 -13.24 1.05 -5.93
CA ASN A 53 -13.12 0.59 -7.31
C ASN A 53 -11.81 -0.19 -7.60
N CYS A 54 -10.86 -0.23 -6.66
CA CYS A 54 -9.64 -1.02 -6.80
C CYS A 54 -9.89 -2.49 -6.51
N PRO A 55 -9.78 -3.41 -7.50
CA PRO A 55 -9.95 -4.84 -7.29
C PRO A 55 -8.78 -5.50 -6.56
N TYR A 56 -7.64 -4.81 -6.53
CA TYR A 56 -6.41 -5.24 -5.87
C TYR A 56 -6.01 -4.23 -4.82
N LYS A 57 -5.88 -4.66 -3.57
CA LYS A 57 -5.48 -3.81 -2.46
C LYS A 57 -4.39 -4.52 -1.67
N CYS A 58 -3.38 -3.78 -1.28
CA CYS A 58 -2.29 -4.28 -0.47
C CYS A 58 -2.18 -3.41 0.78
N PHE A 59 -2.37 -4.01 1.93
CA PHE A 59 -2.23 -3.37 3.23
C PHE A 59 -0.93 -3.84 3.88
N LEU A 60 -0.04 -2.92 4.09
CA LEU A 60 1.19 -3.11 4.86
C LEU A 60 0.96 -2.68 6.31
N ASP A 61 2.03 -2.41 7.04
CA ASP A 61 1.95 -1.84 8.38
C ASP A 61 1.15 -0.54 8.36
N GLN A 62 0.08 -0.53 9.11
CA GLN A 62 -0.83 0.60 9.14
C GLN A 62 -0.69 1.41 10.45
N GLY A 63 0.18 1.00 11.36
CA GLY A 63 0.59 1.77 12.52
C GLY A 63 -0.53 2.45 13.30
N GLY A 64 -1.44 1.70 13.89
CA GLY A 64 -2.52 2.26 14.70
C GLY A 64 -3.78 2.62 13.91
N ILE A 65 -4.04 1.93 12.83
CA ILE A 65 -5.35 1.97 12.18
C ILE A 65 -6.43 1.61 13.19
N ASP A 66 -7.45 2.43 13.14
CA ASP A 66 -8.74 2.07 13.69
C ASP A 66 -9.32 0.90 12.86
N ALA A 67 -9.30 -0.27 13.45
CA ALA A 67 -9.80 -1.48 12.81
C ALA A 67 -11.28 -1.35 12.39
N GLU A 68 -12.07 -0.57 13.14
CA GLU A 68 -13.46 -0.29 12.82
C GLU A 68 -13.58 0.48 11.49
N LYS A 69 -12.73 1.49 11.25
CA LYS A 69 -12.72 2.24 10.00
C LYS A 69 -12.30 1.38 8.81
N LEU A 70 -11.34 0.49 9.01
CA LEU A 70 -10.94 -0.43 7.95
C LEU A 70 -12.06 -1.43 7.63
N ALA A 71 -12.81 -1.90 8.63
CA ALA A 71 -13.94 -2.79 8.46
C ALA A 71 -15.10 -2.16 7.65
N GLU A 72 -15.24 -0.83 7.68
CA GLU A 72 -16.25 -0.14 6.87
C GLU A 72 -16.00 -0.24 5.37
N ILE A 73 -14.75 -0.45 4.95
CA ILE A 73 -14.35 -0.41 3.54
C ILE A 73 -13.83 -1.74 3.03
N GLN A 74 -13.45 -2.66 3.93
CA GLN A 74 -12.88 -3.94 3.56
C GLN A 74 -13.35 -5.02 4.54
N ASP A 75 -14.00 -6.05 4.00
CA ASP A 75 -14.39 -7.23 4.77
C ASP A 75 -13.15 -8.08 5.07
N LEU A 76 -12.66 -8.00 6.30
CA LEU A 76 -11.51 -8.74 6.81
C LEU A 76 -11.92 -9.57 8.02
N SER A 77 -11.44 -10.80 8.09
CA SER A 77 -11.60 -11.64 9.27
C SER A 77 -10.76 -11.14 10.46
N ALA A 78 -11.10 -11.57 11.66
CA ALA A 78 -10.33 -11.24 12.86
C ALA A 78 -8.83 -11.62 12.75
N LYS A 79 -8.50 -12.70 12.02
CA LYS A 79 -7.12 -13.12 11.78
C LYS A 79 -6.37 -12.13 10.88
N GLU A 80 -7.02 -11.62 9.85
CA GLU A 80 -6.44 -10.65 8.91
C GLU A 80 -6.25 -9.30 9.58
N PHE A 81 -7.20 -8.86 10.40
CA PHE A 81 -7.04 -7.67 11.24
C PHE A 81 -5.86 -7.80 12.20
N ALA A 82 -5.76 -8.90 12.92
CA ALA A 82 -4.65 -9.13 13.84
C ALA A 82 -3.29 -9.09 13.13
N ALA A 83 -3.22 -9.49 11.86
CA ALA A 83 -2.01 -9.41 11.06
C ALA A 83 -1.63 -7.97 10.67
N LEU A 84 -2.58 -7.02 10.71
CA LEU A 84 -2.36 -5.60 10.41
C LEU A 84 -2.11 -4.74 11.64
N GLU A 85 -2.53 -5.19 12.83
CA GLU A 85 -2.32 -4.44 14.07
C GLU A 85 -0.85 -4.37 14.49
N ASN A 86 -0.11 -5.47 14.33
CA ASN A 86 1.31 -5.56 14.66
C ASN A 86 2.05 -6.39 13.59
N PRO A 87 2.12 -5.92 12.36
CA PRO A 87 2.75 -6.67 11.30
C PRO A 87 4.26 -6.71 11.51
N LYS A 88 4.85 -7.85 11.23
CA LYS A 88 6.31 -7.91 11.07
C LYS A 88 6.68 -7.21 9.78
N LYS A 89 7.91 -6.65 9.70
CA LYS A 89 8.46 -6.04 8.48
C LYS A 89 8.29 -7.02 7.30
N GLY A 90 7.72 -6.55 6.21
CA GLY A 90 7.46 -7.34 5.01
C GLY A 90 6.18 -8.17 5.02
N HIS A 91 5.41 -8.18 6.11
CA HIS A 91 4.13 -8.86 6.18
C HIS A 91 2.98 -7.89 5.90
N GLY A 92 1.88 -8.44 5.40
CA GLY A 92 0.69 -7.64 5.13
C GLY A 92 -0.49 -8.49 4.70
N VAL A 93 -1.54 -7.79 4.30
CA VAL A 93 -2.78 -8.37 3.78
C VAL A 93 -3.00 -7.89 2.36
N MET A 94 -3.27 -8.80 1.45
CA MET A 94 -3.60 -8.50 0.06
C MET A 94 -5.03 -8.95 -0.23
N VAL A 95 -5.78 -8.06 -0.85
CA VAL A 95 -7.09 -8.38 -1.44
C VAL A 95 -6.92 -8.50 -2.95
N TRP A 96 -7.34 -9.63 -3.51
CA TRP A 96 -7.25 -9.91 -4.93
C TRP A 96 -8.56 -10.52 -5.43
N GLY A 97 -9.32 -9.77 -6.21
CA GLY A 97 -10.57 -10.25 -6.80
C GLY A 97 -11.58 -10.75 -5.77
N GLY A 98 -11.66 -10.12 -4.60
CA GLY A 98 -12.53 -10.50 -3.49
C GLY A 98 -12.01 -11.60 -2.57
N GLN A 99 -10.84 -12.16 -2.86
CA GLN A 99 -10.13 -13.07 -1.95
C GLN A 99 -9.12 -12.31 -1.11
N VAL A 100 -8.93 -12.74 0.14
CA VAL A 100 -7.99 -12.12 1.07
C VAL A 100 -6.86 -13.09 1.36
N PHE A 101 -5.62 -12.60 1.28
CA PHE A 101 -4.40 -13.37 1.49
C PHE A 101 -3.50 -12.66 2.49
N LEU A 102 -2.96 -13.42 3.44
CA LEU A 102 -1.80 -12.96 4.19
C LEU A 102 -0.56 -13.20 3.33
N PHE A 103 0.33 -12.22 3.24
CA PHE A 103 1.57 -12.36 2.50
C PHE A 103 2.78 -12.02 3.37
N ASP A 104 3.93 -12.58 3.00
CA ASP A 104 5.22 -12.33 3.58
C ASP A 104 6.21 -12.05 2.45
N THR A 105 6.74 -10.83 2.42
CA THR A 105 7.77 -10.40 1.48
C THR A 105 9.09 -10.12 2.21
N TYR A 106 9.21 -10.62 3.46
CA TYR A 106 10.46 -10.46 4.19
C TYR A 106 11.62 -11.08 3.42
N MET A 107 12.67 -10.32 3.25
CA MET A 107 13.89 -10.77 2.59
C MET A 107 15.03 -10.71 3.60
N GLU A 108 15.75 -11.82 3.71
CA GLU A 108 16.92 -11.91 4.59
C GLU A 108 18.06 -11.04 4.06
N HIS A 109 18.88 -10.49 4.98
CA HIS A 109 19.96 -9.56 4.65
C HIS A 109 21.10 -10.19 3.83
N ASP A 110 21.22 -11.52 3.87
CA ASP A 110 22.20 -12.30 3.08
C ASP A 110 21.71 -12.62 1.66
N ASN A 111 20.46 -12.29 1.33
CA ASN A 111 19.94 -12.47 -0.03
C ASN A 111 20.66 -11.54 -1.00
N ALA A 112 21.10 -12.09 -2.14
CA ALA A 112 21.82 -11.34 -3.17
C ALA A 112 21.05 -10.13 -3.73
N LEU A 113 19.72 -10.12 -3.65
CA LEU A 113 18.87 -9.00 -4.10
C LEU A 113 18.67 -7.94 -3.02
N TYR A 114 18.93 -8.24 -1.74
CA TYR A 114 18.70 -7.33 -0.63
C TYR A 114 19.33 -5.94 -0.83
N PRO A 115 20.61 -5.81 -1.26
CA PRO A 115 21.25 -4.51 -1.46
C PRO A 115 20.55 -3.62 -2.51
N TYR A 116 19.83 -4.22 -3.47
CA TYR A 116 19.16 -3.48 -4.56
C TYR A 116 17.76 -2.99 -4.18
N ILE A 117 17.14 -3.62 -3.18
CA ILE A 117 15.77 -3.26 -2.74
C ILE A 117 15.76 -2.55 -1.38
N ASN A 118 16.86 -2.62 -0.63
CA ASN A 118 16.97 -1.95 0.65
C ASN A 118 17.01 -0.44 0.47
N THR A 119 16.07 0.28 1.07
CA THR A 119 16.00 1.75 1.04
C THR A 119 16.48 2.40 2.34
N ASP A 120 16.99 1.61 3.30
CA ASP A 120 17.57 2.12 4.53
C ASP A 120 18.96 2.68 4.27
N PHE A 121 19.07 4.01 4.32
CA PHE A 121 20.33 4.73 4.06
C PHE A 121 21.43 4.39 5.07
N HIS A 122 21.09 4.06 6.32
CA HIS A 122 22.08 3.70 7.34
C HIS A 122 22.68 2.34 7.02
N GLU A 123 21.86 1.35 6.71
CA GLU A 123 22.32 0.02 6.33
C GLU A 123 23.10 0.04 5.01
N GLN A 124 22.67 0.82 4.02
CA GLN A 124 23.42 1.00 2.77
C GLN A 124 24.81 1.61 3.01
N ALA A 125 24.90 2.63 3.86
CA ALA A 125 26.19 3.26 4.19
C ALA A 125 27.13 2.29 4.90
N GLU A 126 26.63 1.44 5.80
CA GLU A 126 27.41 0.40 6.45
C GLU A 126 27.90 -0.69 5.48
N GLN A 127 27.04 -1.12 4.55
CA GLN A 127 27.41 -2.08 3.52
C GLN A 127 28.50 -1.54 2.59
N MET A 128 28.40 -0.27 2.19
CA MET A 128 29.43 0.39 1.38
C MET A 128 30.78 0.46 2.10
N ARG A 129 30.80 0.72 3.39
CA ARG A 129 32.04 0.73 4.19
C ARG A 129 32.69 -0.64 4.27
N ARG A 130 31.90 -1.72 4.46
CA ARG A 130 32.39 -3.10 4.53
C ARG A 130 32.95 -3.63 3.20
N GLN A 131 32.58 -3.03 2.07
CA GLN A 131 33.12 -3.40 0.74
C GLN A 131 34.42 -2.67 0.41
N GLN A 132 34.83 -1.66 1.20
CA GLN A 132 36.07 -0.89 1.00
C GLN A 132 37.22 -1.40 1.89
N ASP A 133 36.93 -2.26 2.86
CA ASP A 133 37.90 -2.97 3.70
C ASP A 133 38.19 -4.37 3.15
#